data_2ae581cc31feb3e9481c48059c5c13bb
#
_entry.id   2ae581cc31feb3e9481c48059c5c13bb
#
_cell.length_a   1.000
_cell.length_b   1.000
_cell.length_c   1.000
_cell.angle_alpha   90.00
_cell.angle_beta   90.00
_cell.angle_gamma   90.00
#
_symmetry.space_group_name_H-M   'P 1'
#
loop_
_entity.id
_entity.type
_entity.pdbx_description
1 polymer ?
#
loop_
_entity_poly.entity_id
_entity_poly.type
_entity_poly.pdbx_seq_one_letter_code
_entity_poly.pdbx_strand_id
1 'polypeptide(L)'
;SEVEFPADVQLVSTTDLRGVITYANPAFCRIAGYQVDELVGHNHNLVRHPDMPKAAFADLWDRLKEGNPWRGMVKNRCKDGRYYWVDAYVTPIYENGKISGYQSVRCKPEPQLKQVAAQAYQALLKAEQGGASKLPSLHSARPLLLGLLMLVLFGWAAFSQGALTVLLMLLPLLAVAGTYWRELISLPRYLKRLGQQYDSLTRLVYSGDAPGAIADFHLKMLQARIRTVLGRVNDATHPLQTLATDLQDSSHQAFLDINEQDAQTQQMAAAMTQMASTAHEIARNIQDTNSQVTEARSSCQHTVQQLDQTEQ
;
A
#
# COMPACT_ATOMS: atom_id res chain seq x y z
N SER A 1 19.58 -3.18 -19.75
CA SER A 1 19.50 -1.78 -19.28
C SER A 1 18.59 -1.67 -18.07
N GLU A 2 18.78 -0.63 -17.26
CA GLU A 2 17.94 -0.34 -16.10
C GLU A 2 16.68 0.42 -16.52
N VAL A 3 15.55 0.08 -15.90
CA VAL A 3 14.29 0.82 -16.00
C VAL A 3 14.19 1.72 -14.78
N GLU A 4 14.08 3.03 -14.98
CA GLU A 4 13.85 4.00 -13.93
C GLU A 4 12.37 4.40 -13.89
N PHE A 5 11.89 4.81 -12.72
CA PHE A 5 10.53 5.30 -12.50
C PHE A 5 10.53 6.53 -11.59
N PRO A 6 9.47 7.35 -11.59
CA PRO A 6 9.37 8.55 -10.76
C PRO A 6 9.43 8.24 -9.27
N ALA A 7 9.93 9.17 -8.46
CA ALA A 7 10.11 8.97 -7.01
C ALA A 7 8.80 8.93 -6.22
N ASP A 8 7.75 9.54 -6.75
CA ASP A 8 6.39 9.56 -6.20
C ASP A 8 5.59 8.30 -6.52
N VAL A 9 6.07 7.47 -7.46
CA VAL A 9 5.41 6.21 -7.84
C VAL A 9 5.77 5.10 -6.85
N GLN A 10 4.75 4.42 -6.33
CA GLN A 10 4.90 3.24 -5.49
C GLN A 10 4.46 1.98 -6.23
N LEU A 11 5.27 0.91 -6.13
CA LEU A 11 4.96 -0.39 -6.69
C LEU A 11 4.45 -1.29 -5.56
N VAL A 12 3.16 -1.58 -5.58
CA VAL A 12 2.48 -2.31 -4.50
C VAL A 12 2.09 -3.70 -4.97
N SER A 13 2.34 -4.70 -4.14
CA SER A 13 1.79 -6.05 -4.31
C SER A 13 1.47 -6.67 -2.97
N THR A 14 0.51 -7.61 -2.96
CA THR A 14 0.28 -8.54 -1.86
C THR A 14 0.52 -9.97 -2.30
N THR A 15 0.84 -10.83 -1.34
CA THR A 15 1.04 -12.26 -1.57
C THR A 15 0.34 -13.06 -0.47
N ASP A 16 0.07 -14.33 -0.75
CA ASP A 16 -0.27 -15.31 0.29
C ASP A 16 0.98 -15.69 1.11
N LEU A 17 0.82 -16.61 2.06
CA LEU A 17 1.91 -17.11 2.92
C LEU A 17 3.02 -17.83 2.14
N ARG A 18 2.73 -18.33 0.94
CA ARG A 18 3.68 -19.04 0.06
C ARG A 18 4.41 -18.10 -0.89
N GLY A 19 4.07 -16.79 -0.85
CA GLY A 19 4.64 -15.79 -1.75
C GLY A 19 3.99 -15.76 -3.13
N VAL A 20 2.80 -16.33 -3.30
CA VAL A 20 1.99 -16.21 -4.51
C VAL A 20 1.31 -14.85 -4.52
N ILE A 21 1.47 -14.11 -5.59
CA ILE A 21 0.92 -12.75 -5.74
C ILE A 21 -0.61 -12.83 -5.78
N THR A 22 -1.27 -12.09 -4.90
CA THR A 22 -2.74 -11.96 -4.82
C THR A 22 -3.23 -10.61 -5.35
N TYR A 23 -2.35 -9.61 -5.37
CA TYR A 23 -2.63 -8.28 -5.90
C TYR A 23 -1.35 -7.63 -6.43
N ALA A 24 -1.47 -6.87 -7.51
CA ALA A 24 -0.43 -6.01 -8.06
C ALA A 24 -1.07 -4.71 -8.56
N ASN A 25 -0.54 -3.55 -8.12
CA ASN A 25 -1.07 -2.28 -8.61
C ASN A 25 -0.64 -1.99 -10.06
N PRO A 26 -1.35 -1.11 -10.78
CA PRO A 26 -1.03 -0.80 -12.18
C PRO A 26 0.40 -0.28 -12.39
N ALA A 27 0.96 0.44 -11.41
CA ALA A 27 2.33 0.93 -11.50
C ALA A 27 3.34 -0.22 -11.48
N PHE A 28 3.15 -1.23 -10.63
CA PHE A 28 4.00 -2.41 -10.60
C PHE A 28 3.94 -3.18 -11.92
N CYS A 29 2.75 -3.39 -12.47
CA CYS A 29 2.56 -4.05 -13.76
C CYS A 29 3.32 -3.32 -14.88
N ARG A 30 3.16 -1.99 -14.99
CA ARG A 30 3.83 -1.18 -16.01
C ARG A 30 5.35 -1.23 -15.92
N ILE A 31 5.92 -1.08 -14.72
CA ILE A 31 7.38 -1.04 -14.54
C ILE A 31 7.99 -2.43 -14.75
N ALA A 32 7.34 -3.48 -14.26
CA ALA A 32 7.81 -4.84 -14.44
C ALA A 32 7.56 -5.39 -15.86
N GLY A 33 6.69 -4.74 -16.65
CA GLY A 33 6.36 -5.14 -18.01
C GLY A 33 5.45 -6.36 -18.11
N TYR A 34 4.66 -6.64 -17.07
CA TYR A 34 3.70 -7.73 -17.01
C TYR A 34 2.26 -7.20 -16.98
N GLN A 35 1.33 -7.98 -17.51
CA GLN A 35 -0.10 -7.77 -17.27
C GLN A 35 -0.47 -8.30 -15.87
N VAL A 36 -1.60 -7.85 -15.32
CA VAL A 36 -2.02 -8.23 -13.98
C VAL A 36 -2.27 -9.74 -13.84
N ASP A 37 -2.86 -10.35 -14.86
CA ASP A 37 -3.14 -11.79 -14.95
C ASP A 37 -1.88 -12.66 -15.09
N GLU A 38 -0.76 -12.08 -15.56
CA GLU A 38 0.53 -12.74 -15.60
C GLU A 38 1.27 -12.69 -14.25
N LEU A 39 0.88 -11.79 -13.35
CA LEU A 39 1.48 -11.64 -12.02
C LEU A 39 0.64 -12.34 -10.95
N VAL A 40 -0.66 -12.09 -10.94
CA VAL A 40 -1.57 -12.67 -9.94
C VAL A 40 -1.67 -14.18 -10.14
N GLY A 41 -1.59 -14.93 -9.03
CA GLY A 41 -1.54 -16.39 -9.07
C GLY A 41 -0.15 -17.00 -9.28
N HIS A 42 0.87 -16.19 -9.58
CA HIS A 42 2.25 -16.64 -9.73
C HIS A 42 3.12 -16.25 -8.53
N ASN A 43 4.16 -17.06 -8.28
CA ASN A 43 5.08 -16.75 -7.17
C ASN A 43 5.87 -15.49 -7.46
N HIS A 44 6.07 -14.64 -6.45
CA HIS A 44 6.75 -13.36 -6.56
C HIS A 44 8.22 -13.47 -7.05
N ASN A 45 8.82 -14.66 -6.96
CA ASN A 45 10.16 -14.91 -7.48
C ASN A 45 10.27 -14.75 -9.02
N LEU A 46 9.14 -14.67 -9.74
CA LEU A 46 9.07 -14.40 -11.18
C LEU A 46 9.86 -13.13 -11.55
N VAL A 47 9.76 -12.10 -10.72
CA VAL A 47 10.46 -10.81 -10.94
C VAL A 47 11.83 -10.75 -10.27
N ARG A 48 12.30 -11.81 -9.61
CA ARG A 48 13.61 -11.82 -8.94
C ARG A 48 14.75 -11.76 -9.94
N HIS A 49 15.69 -10.83 -9.73
CA HIS A 49 16.92 -10.79 -10.53
C HIS A 49 17.95 -11.82 -10.02
N PRO A 50 18.70 -12.52 -10.89
CA PRO A 50 19.72 -13.51 -10.50
C PRO A 50 20.82 -12.95 -9.60
N ASP A 51 21.17 -11.67 -9.73
CA ASP A 51 22.19 -11.01 -8.90
C ASP A 51 21.79 -10.79 -7.42
N MET A 52 20.56 -11.15 -7.06
CA MET A 52 20.11 -11.03 -5.67
C MET A 52 20.57 -12.24 -4.85
N PRO A 53 21.38 -12.02 -3.77
CA PRO A 53 21.88 -13.10 -2.93
C PRO A 53 20.74 -13.83 -2.22
N LYS A 54 20.92 -15.15 -2.02
CA LYS A 54 19.95 -15.98 -1.29
C LYS A 54 19.81 -15.52 0.15
N ALA A 55 20.89 -15.08 0.78
CA ALA A 55 20.92 -14.58 2.15
C ALA A 55 19.97 -13.40 2.39
N ALA A 56 19.82 -12.47 1.42
CA ALA A 56 18.91 -11.34 1.54
C ALA A 56 17.43 -11.79 1.59
N PHE A 57 17.06 -12.82 0.82
CA PHE A 57 15.71 -13.37 0.86
C PHE A 57 15.48 -14.30 2.07
N ALA A 58 16.52 -15.00 2.54
CA ALA A 58 16.43 -15.75 3.78
C ALA A 58 16.11 -14.81 4.95
N ASP A 59 16.86 -13.71 5.09
CA ASP A 59 16.60 -12.69 6.11
C ASP A 59 15.18 -12.11 5.99
N LEU A 60 14.70 -11.82 4.77
CA LEU A 60 13.33 -11.37 4.53
C LEU A 60 12.30 -12.35 5.09
N TRP A 61 12.40 -13.62 4.70
CA TRP A 61 11.44 -14.63 5.11
C TRP A 61 11.48 -14.93 6.60
N ASP A 62 12.66 -14.92 7.22
CA ASP A 62 12.81 -15.13 8.65
C ASP A 62 12.10 -14.00 9.43
N ARG A 63 12.32 -12.74 9.03
CA ARG A 63 11.64 -11.59 9.66
C ARG A 63 10.13 -11.65 9.50
N LEU A 64 9.64 -11.93 8.30
CA LEU A 64 8.19 -11.98 8.03
C LEU A 64 7.50 -13.11 8.78
N LYS A 65 8.13 -14.28 8.91
CA LYS A 65 7.58 -15.41 9.70
C LYS A 65 7.51 -15.10 11.19
N GLU A 66 8.44 -14.31 11.72
CA GLU A 66 8.43 -13.79 13.09
C GLU A 66 7.36 -12.70 13.32
N GLY A 67 6.64 -12.29 12.26
CA GLY A 67 5.66 -11.19 12.34
C GLY A 67 6.29 -9.81 12.25
N ASN A 68 7.57 -9.72 11.93
CA ASN A 68 8.32 -8.47 11.82
C ASN A 68 8.30 -7.95 10.38
N PRO A 69 8.27 -6.61 10.16
CA PRO A 69 8.46 -6.04 8.85
C PRO A 69 9.91 -6.22 8.37
N TRP A 70 10.11 -6.20 7.06
CA TRP A 70 11.44 -6.19 6.46
C TRP A 70 11.60 -5.01 5.50
N ARG A 71 12.81 -4.43 5.45
CA ARG A 71 13.17 -3.41 4.46
C ARG A 71 14.48 -3.79 3.79
N GLY A 72 14.53 -3.70 2.48
CA GLY A 72 15.76 -4.02 1.74
C GLY A 72 15.76 -3.47 0.33
N MET A 73 16.97 -3.25 -0.17
CA MET A 73 17.20 -2.93 -1.56
C MET A 73 17.02 -4.18 -2.40
N VAL A 74 16.17 -4.15 -3.40
CA VAL A 74 15.88 -5.31 -4.25
C VAL A 74 16.10 -4.95 -5.71
N LYS A 75 16.87 -5.80 -6.41
CA LYS A 75 17.01 -5.77 -7.86
C LYS A 75 16.00 -6.74 -8.45
N ASN A 76 15.11 -6.24 -9.28
CA ASN A 76 14.10 -7.03 -9.97
C ASN A 76 14.38 -7.09 -11.47
N ARG A 77 13.85 -8.12 -12.13
CA ARG A 77 13.91 -8.32 -13.56
C ARG A 77 12.55 -8.07 -14.20
N CYS A 78 12.53 -7.28 -15.27
CA CYS A 78 11.35 -7.08 -16.11
C CYS A 78 11.10 -8.29 -17.01
N LYS A 79 9.90 -8.40 -17.58
CA LYS A 79 9.52 -9.43 -18.55
C LYS A 79 10.42 -9.45 -19.80
N ASP A 80 10.85 -8.27 -20.25
CA ASP A 80 11.73 -8.08 -21.42
C ASP A 80 13.22 -8.28 -21.12
N GLY A 81 13.58 -8.68 -19.89
CA GLY A 81 14.96 -8.92 -19.47
C GLY A 81 15.70 -7.69 -18.94
N ARG A 82 15.12 -6.49 -19.02
CA ARG A 82 15.64 -5.31 -18.31
C ARG A 82 15.51 -5.51 -16.80
N TYR A 83 16.05 -4.59 -16.01
CA TYR A 83 15.98 -4.66 -14.56
C TYR A 83 15.66 -3.29 -13.95
N TYR A 84 15.16 -3.30 -12.72
CA TYR A 84 14.95 -2.11 -11.92
C TYR A 84 15.30 -2.37 -10.46
N TRP A 85 15.73 -1.30 -9.79
CA TRP A 85 16.00 -1.32 -8.37
C TRP A 85 14.85 -0.70 -7.59
N VAL A 86 14.59 -1.25 -6.42
CA VAL A 86 13.57 -0.75 -5.50
C VAL A 86 14.10 -0.76 -4.07
N ASP A 87 13.67 0.21 -3.28
CA ASP A 87 13.69 0.19 -1.82
C ASP A 87 12.37 -0.43 -1.36
N ALA A 88 12.39 -1.70 -0.99
CA ALA A 88 11.22 -2.49 -0.67
C ALA A 88 10.98 -2.50 0.84
N TYR A 89 9.75 -2.20 1.26
CA TYR A 89 9.27 -2.40 2.62
C TYR A 89 8.16 -3.45 2.60
N VAL A 90 8.36 -4.55 3.32
CA VAL A 90 7.45 -5.69 3.34
C VAL A 90 6.92 -5.90 4.75
N THR A 91 5.62 -6.06 4.86
CA THR A 91 4.93 -6.26 6.15
C THR A 91 3.99 -7.46 6.10
N PRO A 92 3.83 -8.19 7.21
CA PRO A 92 2.75 -9.16 7.35
C PRO A 92 1.37 -8.49 7.27
N ILE A 93 0.42 -9.18 6.66
CA ILE A 93 -1.01 -8.86 6.68
C ILE A 93 -1.66 -9.77 7.72
N TYR A 94 -2.47 -9.18 8.60
CA TYR A 94 -3.16 -9.92 9.65
C TYR A 94 -4.66 -9.97 9.38
N GLU A 95 -5.22 -11.17 9.46
CA GLU A 95 -6.66 -11.43 9.45
C GLU A 95 -7.01 -12.27 10.69
N ASN A 96 -7.95 -11.81 11.49
CA ASN A 96 -8.34 -12.46 12.74
C ASN A 96 -7.15 -12.78 13.69
N GLY A 97 -6.16 -11.88 13.73
CA GLY A 97 -4.98 -12.01 14.59
C GLY A 97 -3.91 -12.99 14.09
N LYS A 98 -4.11 -13.59 12.90
CA LYS A 98 -3.13 -14.49 12.27
C LYS A 98 -2.58 -13.85 10.99
N ILE A 99 -1.34 -14.17 10.66
CA ILE A 99 -0.75 -13.74 9.39
C ILE A 99 -1.47 -14.49 8.26
N SER A 100 -2.08 -13.74 7.34
CA SER A 100 -2.77 -14.27 6.15
C SER A 100 -1.95 -14.13 4.87
N GLY A 101 -0.98 -13.21 4.87
CA GLY A 101 -0.13 -12.94 3.72
C GLY A 101 0.85 -11.82 3.99
N TYR A 102 1.43 -11.28 2.93
CA TYR A 102 2.43 -10.22 3.02
C TYR A 102 2.13 -9.11 2.02
N GLN A 103 2.37 -7.88 2.43
CA GLN A 103 2.30 -6.71 1.56
C GLN A 103 3.69 -6.13 1.35
N SER A 104 4.02 -5.81 0.11
CA SER A 104 5.24 -5.14 -0.27
C SER A 104 4.93 -3.80 -0.93
N VAL A 105 5.49 -2.73 -0.39
CA VAL A 105 5.49 -1.39 -0.98
C VAL A 105 6.92 -1.03 -1.35
N ARG A 106 7.13 -0.63 -2.59
CA ARG A 106 8.43 -0.38 -3.17
C ARG A 106 8.48 1.02 -3.73
N CYS A 107 9.55 1.74 -3.38
CA CYS A 107 9.82 3.10 -3.86
C CYS A 107 11.09 3.11 -4.71
N LYS A 108 11.28 4.19 -5.47
CA LYS A 108 12.57 4.47 -6.13
C LYS A 108 13.67 4.60 -5.07
N PRO A 109 14.78 3.86 -5.19
CA PRO A 109 15.88 3.93 -4.23
C PRO A 109 16.71 5.21 -4.41
N GLU A 110 17.31 5.66 -3.32
CA GLU A 110 18.34 6.69 -3.39
C GLU A 110 19.58 6.15 -4.11
N PRO A 111 20.20 6.93 -5.02
CA PRO A 111 21.36 6.45 -5.81
C PRO A 111 22.52 5.95 -4.96
N GLN A 112 22.80 6.60 -3.83
CA GLN A 112 23.85 6.21 -2.91
C GLN A 112 23.60 4.84 -2.28
N LEU A 113 22.38 4.60 -1.79
CA LEU A 113 21.99 3.32 -1.19
C LEU A 113 22.02 2.19 -2.22
N LYS A 114 21.64 2.47 -3.48
CA LYS A 114 21.73 1.50 -4.57
C LYS A 114 23.17 1.04 -4.79
N GLN A 115 24.16 1.96 -4.78
CA GLN A 115 25.57 1.62 -4.93
C GLN A 115 26.09 0.76 -3.77
N VAL A 116 25.76 1.16 -2.52
CA VAL A 116 26.13 0.40 -1.32
C VAL A 116 25.53 -1.00 -1.35
N ALA A 117 24.26 -1.12 -1.71
CA ALA A 117 23.59 -2.42 -1.83
C ALA A 117 24.22 -3.31 -2.91
N ALA A 118 24.55 -2.75 -4.07
CA ALA A 118 25.18 -3.50 -5.15
C ALA A 118 26.53 -4.08 -4.71
N GLN A 119 27.36 -3.29 -4.02
CA GLN A 119 28.66 -3.74 -3.49
C GLN A 119 28.48 -4.82 -2.40
N ALA A 120 27.56 -4.60 -1.45
CA ALA A 120 27.27 -5.55 -0.39
C ALA A 120 26.76 -6.90 -0.94
N TYR A 121 25.87 -6.85 -1.94
CA TYR A 121 25.32 -8.06 -2.55
C TYR A 121 26.34 -8.82 -3.40
N GLN A 122 27.25 -8.13 -4.07
CA GLN A 122 28.38 -8.79 -4.73
C GLN A 122 29.30 -9.50 -3.73
N ALA A 123 29.56 -8.89 -2.58
CA ALA A 123 30.34 -9.53 -1.50
C ALA A 123 29.62 -10.77 -0.94
N LEU A 124 28.32 -10.70 -0.72
CA LEU A 124 27.50 -11.82 -0.25
C LEU A 124 27.46 -12.96 -1.28
N LEU A 125 27.30 -12.65 -2.58
CA LEU A 125 27.31 -13.65 -3.65
C LEU A 125 28.69 -14.38 -3.73
N LYS A 126 29.79 -13.64 -3.59
CA LYS A 126 31.13 -14.25 -3.52
C LYS A 126 31.28 -15.15 -2.28
N ALA A 127 30.73 -14.75 -1.14
CA ALA A 127 30.74 -15.56 0.08
C ALA A 127 29.88 -16.82 -0.08
N GLU A 128 28.71 -16.74 -0.72
CA GLU A 128 27.84 -17.89 -1.02
C GLU A 128 28.52 -18.91 -1.98
N GLN A 129 29.44 -18.43 -2.83
CA GLN A 129 30.23 -19.27 -3.74
C GLN A 129 31.48 -19.88 -3.11
N GLY A 130 31.67 -19.72 -1.78
CA GLY A 130 32.78 -20.34 -1.06
C GLY A 130 34.08 -19.52 -1.01
N GLY A 131 34.01 -18.20 -1.32
CA GLY A 131 35.17 -17.32 -1.46
C GLY A 131 35.50 -16.40 -0.27
N ALA A 132 34.87 -16.51 0.89
CA ALA A 132 35.11 -15.56 1.96
C ALA A 132 35.61 -16.19 3.26
N SER A 133 36.87 -15.92 3.61
CA SER A 133 37.31 -15.93 4.98
C SER A 133 36.65 -14.74 5.70
N LYS A 134 35.93 -14.98 6.81
CA LYS A 134 35.47 -13.94 7.74
C LYS A 134 36.72 -13.36 8.42
N LEU A 135 37.35 -12.35 7.80
CA LEU A 135 38.27 -11.52 8.56
C LEU A 135 37.46 -10.79 9.64
N PRO A 136 37.84 -10.89 10.92
CA PRO A 136 37.21 -10.11 11.97
C PRO A 136 37.34 -8.64 11.60
N SER A 137 36.23 -7.89 11.65
CA SER A 137 36.29 -6.47 11.34
C SER A 137 37.29 -5.79 12.27
N LEU A 138 38.21 -4.98 11.74
CA LEU A 138 39.19 -4.23 12.53
C LEU A 138 38.50 -3.37 13.61
N HIS A 139 37.23 -3.05 13.43
CA HIS A 139 36.40 -2.33 14.42
C HIS A 139 36.15 -3.13 15.68
N SER A 140 35.96 -4.45 15.62
CA SER A 140 35.75 -5.29 16.80
C SER A 140 37.03 -5.52 17.58
N ALA A 141 38.20 -5.37 16.95
CA ALA A 141 39.50 -5.52 17.59
C ALA A 141 40.03 -4.25 18.29
N ARG A 142 39.50 -3.07 17.94
CA ARG A 142 39.91 -1.75 18.49
C ARG A 142 39.89 -1.71 20.02
N PRO A 143 38.83 -2.11 20.75
CA PRO A 143 38.81 -2.04 22.19
C PRO A 143 39.82 -3.01 22.85
N LEU A 144 40.09 -4.15 22.22
CA LEU A 144 41.10 -5.10 22.67
C LEU A 144 42.50 -4.55 22.49
N LEU A 145 42.79 -3.92 21.36
CA LEU A 145 44.08 -3.26 21.05
C LEU A 145 44.34 -2.09 22.00
N LEU A 146 43.33 -1.27 22.28
CA LEU A 146 43.43 -0.17 23.24
C LEU A 146 43.64 -0.71 24.67
N GLY A 147 42.94 -1.75 25.07
CA GLY A 147 43.11 -2.40 26.37
C GLY A 147 44.50 -2.96 26.53
N LEU A 148 45.06 -3.61 25.50
CA LEU A 148 46.42 -4.13 25.52
C LEU A 148 47.46 -3.02 25.61
N LEU A 149 47.28 -1.95 24.82
CA LEU A 149 48.14 -0.77 24.84
C LEU A 149 48.16 -0.13 26.25
N MET A 150 46.98 0.05 26.86
CA MET A 150 46.86 0.57 28.23
C MET A 150 47.56 -0.33 29.24
N LEU A 151 47.41 -1.64 29.15
CA LEU A 151 48.08 -2.62 30.01
C LEU A 151 49.62 -2.50 29.91
N VAL A 152 50.15 -2.36 28.69
CA VAL A 152 51.58 -2.18 28.46
C VAL A 152 52.07 -0.84 29.04
N LEU A 153 51.34 0.25 28.85
CA LEU A 153 51.70 1.57 29.36
C LEU A 153 51.66 1.60 30.90
N PHE A 154 50.64 1.04 31.53
CA PHE A 154 50.54 0.96 32.98
C PHE A 154 51.63 0.03 33.59
N GLY A 155 51.91 -1.11 32.95
CA GLY A 155 52.96 -2.02 33.35
C GLY A 155 54.34 -1.35 33.27
N TRP A 156 54.62 -0.62 32.19
CA TRP A 156 55.89 0.12 32.06
C TRP A 156 56.02 1.26 33.09
N ALA A 157 54.93 2.03 33.33
CA ALA A 157 54.90 3.09 34.32
C ALA A 157 55.11 2.54 35.75
N ALA A 158 54.50 1.42 36.10
CA ALA A 158 54.69 0.76 37.37
C ALA A 158 56.14 0.29 37.60
N PHE A 159 56.75 -0.24 36.55
CA PHE A 159 58.13 -0.73 36.58
C PHE A 159 59.16 0.40 36.67
N SER A 160 58.95 1.51 35.92
CA SER A 160 59.93 2.61 35.81
C SER A 160 59.80 3.69 36.90
N GLN A 161 58.57 3.97 37.37
CA GLN A 161 58.24 5.11 38.22
C GLN A 161 57.64 4.77 39.58
N GLY A 162 57.30 3.48 39.79
CA GLY A 162 56.73 2.98 41.02
C GLY A 162 55.17 3.05 41.09
N ALA A 163 54.62 2.39 42.12
CA ALA A 163 53.16 2.22 42.25
C ALA A 163 52.38 3.53 42.43
N LEU A 164 52.96 4.58 42.99
CA LEU A 164 52.32 5.85 43.22
C LEU A 164 51.94 6.55 41.90
N THR A 165 52.81 6.44 40.90
CA THR A 165 52.57 7.02 39.57
C THR A 165 51.42 6.34 38.84
N VAL A 166 51.29 5.00 38.98
CA VAL A 166 50.14 4.26 38.44
C VAL A 166 48.83 4.70 39.09
N LEU A 167 48.85 4.90 40.44
CA LEU A 167 47.67 5.38 41.17
C LEU A 167 47.24 6.78 40.70
N LEU A 168 48.20 7.70 40.50
CA LEU A 168 47.95 9.05 40.01
C LEU A 168 47.43 9.06 38.55
N MET A 169 47.83 8.13 37.69
CA MET A 169 47.30 7.96 36.34
C MET A 169 45.90 7.32 36.33
N LEU A 170 45.56 6.48 37.31
CA LEU A 170 44.22 5.88 37.39
C LEU A 170 43.13 6.87 37.83
N LEU A 171 43.48 7.86 38.69
CA LEU A 171 42.50 8.84 39.17
C LEU A 171 41.78 9.60 38.05
N PRO A 172 42.45 10.25 37.05
CA PRO A 172 41.77 10.91 35.95
C PRO A 172 40.99 9.93 35.06
N LEU A 173 41.51 8.68 34.90
CA LEU A 173 40.81 7.66 34.15
C LEU A 173 39.48 7.27 34.79
N LEU A 174 39.48 7.10 36.14
CA LEU A 174 38.27 6.82 36.90
C LEU A 174 37.31 8.00 36.92
N ALA A 175 37.82 9.24 36.96
CA ALA A 175 36.99 10.44 36.84
C ALA A 175 36.30 10.52 35.49
N VAL A 176 37.03 10.27 34.39
CA VAL A 176 36.47 10.20 33.04
C VAL A 176 35.45 9.04 32.93
N ALA A 177 35.81 7.86 33.42
CA ALA A 177 34.88 6.71 33.41
C ALA A 177 33.59 6.97 34.21
N GLY A 178 33.70 7.66 35.36
CA GLY A 178 32.56 8.04 36.19
C GLY A 178 31.69 9.12 35.51
N THR A 179 32.29 10.11 34.88
CA THR A 179 31.60 11.18 34.15
C THR A 179 30.84 10.63 32.94
N TYR A 180 31.49 9.77 32.17
CA TYR A 180 30.94 9.18 30.95
C TYR A 180 30.36 7.77 31.15
N TRP A 181 30.00 7.41 32.38
CA TRP A 181 29.47 6.09 32.74
C TRP A 181 28.24 5.71 31.93
N ARG A 182 27.35 6.69 31.69
CA ARG A 182 26.13 6.50 30.93
C ARG A 182 26.41 6.19 29.46
N GLU A 183 27.34 6.92 28.85
CA GLU A 183 27.76 6.74 27.46
C GLU A 183 28.54 5.45 27.24
N LEU A 184 29.40 5.10 28.18
CA LEU A 184 30.25 3.92 28.08
C LEU A 184 29.53 2.61 28.39
N ILE A 185 28.52 2.61 29.25
CA ILE A 185 27.85 1.39 29.71
C ILE A 185 26.38 1.36 29.38
N SER A 186 25.64 2.43 29.64
CA SER A 186 24.18 2.43 29.43
C SER A 186 23.81 2.47 27.94
N LEU A 187 24.50 3.31 27.15
CA LEU A 187 24.21 3.42 25.71
C LEU A 187 24.51 2.13 24.95
N PRO A 188 25.67 1.45 25.11
CA PRO A 188 25.90 0.16 24.45
C PRO A 188 24.91 -0.92 24.86
N ARG A 189 24.50 -0.95 26.15
CA ARG A 189 23.45 -1.89 26.61
C ARG A 189 22.10 -1.60 25.94
N TYR A 190 21.72 -0.34 25.81
CA TYR A 190 20.49 0.06 25.12
C TYR A 190 20.53 -0.33 23.65
N LEU A 191 21.61 -0.02 22.94
CA LEU A 191 21.80 -0.38 21.54
C LEU A 191 21.76 -1.90 21.32
N LYS A 192 22.36 -2.67 22.24
CA LYS A 192 22.30 -4.13 22.21
C LYS A 192 20.86 -4.65 22.36
N ARG A 193 20.07 -4.06 23.27
CA ARG A 193 18.65 -4.40 23.42
C ARG A 193 17.84 -4.09 22.16
N LEU A 194 18.07 -2.93 21.52
CA LEU A 194 17.45 -2.61 20.25
C LEU A 194 17.76 -3.65 19.17
N GLY A 195 19.02 -4.09 19.07
CA GLY A 195 19.42 -5.15 18.14
C GLY A 195 18.80 -6.51 18.46
N GLN A 196 18.52 -6.79 19.74
CA GLN A 196 17.80 -8.01 20.13
C GLN A 196 16.31 -7.97 19.81
N GLN A 197 15.70 -6.77 19.83
CA GLN A 197 14.29 -6.61 19.44
C GLN A 197 14.11 -6.76 17.94
N TYR A 198 14.96 -6.13 17.16
CA TYR A 198 14.95 -6.20 15.72
C TYR A 198 16.31 -5.83 15.13
N ASP A 199 16.88 -6.72 14.36
CA ASP A 199 18.03 -6.45 13.48
C ASP A 199 17.84 -7.22 12.17
N SER A 200 18.47 -6.75 11.10
CA SER A 200 18.37 -7.34 9.77
C SER A 200 19.72 -7.18 9.06
N LEU A 201 20.02 -8.12 8.17
CA LEU A 201 21.20 -8.05 7.32
C LEU A 201 21.24 -6.75 6.49
N THR A 202 20.09 -6.23 6.14
CA THR A 202 19.94 -4.99 5.35
C THR A 202 20.34 -3.74 6.12
N ARG A 203 20.46 -3.78 7.46
CA ARG A 203 21.01 -2.67 8.26
C ARG A 203 22.35 -2.20 7.72
N LEU A 204 23.21 -3.11 7.28
CA LEU A 204 24.52 -2.77 6.71
C LEU A 204 24.42 -1.85 5.48
N VAL A 205 23.37 -2.00 4.70
CA VAL A 205 23.12 -1.16 3.52
C VAL A 205 22.63 0.23 3.91
N TYR A 206 21.70 0.31 4.89
CA TYR A 206 21.02 1.58 5.23
C TYR A 206 21.79 2.42 6.26
N SER A 207 22.49 1.78 7.18
CA SER A 207 23.05 2.44 8.37
C SER A 207 24.48 2.03 8.67
N GLY A 208 25.01 1.01 7.98
CA GLY A 208 26.36 0.50 8.21
C GLY A 208 26.48 -0.34 9.48
N ASP A 209 27.73 -0.44 10.00
CA ASP A 209 28.12 -1.27 11.16
C ASP A 209 28.57 -0.44 12.38
N ALA A 210 28.47 0.89 12.32
CA ALA A 210 28.84 1.77 13.43
C ALA A 210 28.01 1.49 14.69
N PRO A 211 28.52 1.81 15.90
CA PRO A 211 27.79 1.53 17.15
C PRO A 211 26.37 2.09 17.23
N GLY A 212 26.11 3.25 16.57
CA GLY A 212 24.78 3.85 16.50
C GLY A 212 23.90 3.36 15.36
N ALA A 213 24.43 2.54 14.44
CA ALA A 213 23.76 2.11 13.22
C ALA A 213 22.42 1.40 13.49
N ILE A 214 22.30 0.67 14.60
CA ILE A 214 21.05 0.00 14.96
C ILE A 214 19.92 0.98 15.27
N ALA A 215 20.23 2.07 15.99
CA ALA A 215 19.24 3.10 16.29
C ALA A 215 18.82 3.87 15.03
N ASP A 216 19.77 4.22 14.17
CA ASP A 216 19.50 4.84 12.87
C ASP A 216 18.65 3.93 11.97
N PHE A 217 18.94 2.63 11.97
CA PHE A 217 18.15 1.64 11.23
C PHE A 217 16.72 1.55 11.72
N HIS A 218 16.49 1.55 13.05
CA HIS A 218 15.14 1.59 13.62
C HIS A 218 14.37 2.85 13.19
N LEU A 219 15.01 4.01 13.17
CA LEU A 219 14.40 5.24 12.69
C LEU A 219 14.04 5.16 11.20
N LYS A 220 14.92 4.63 10.37
CA LYS A 220 14.66 4.40 8.94
C LYS A 220 13.56 3.39 8.69
N MET A 221 13.43 2.37 9.54
CA MET A 221 12.31 1.42 9.51
C MET A 221 10.97 2.11 9.84
N LEU A 222 10.95 2.97 10.87
CA LEU A 222 9.76 3.76 11.21
C LEU A 222 9.36 4.71 10.08
N GLN A 223 10.32 5.40 9.47
CA GLN A 223 10.07 6.25 8.30
C GLN A 223 9.49 5.47 7.12
N ALA A 224 10.04 4.28 6.84
CA ALA A 224 9.53 3.40 5.79
C ALA A 224 8.10 2.93 6.10
N ARG A 225 7.80 2.59 7.36
CA ARG A 225 6.45 2.24 7.81
C ARG A 225 5.46 3.38 7.58
N ILE A 226 5.80 4.60 7.99
CA ILE A 226 4.94 5.78 7.79
C ILE A 226 4.71 6.02 6.29
N ARG A 227 5.75 5.99 5.48
CA ARG A 227 5.64 6.14 4.03
C ARG A 227 4.73 5.09 3.41
N THR A 228 4.84 3.84 3.86
CA THR A 228 3.98 2.73 3.40
C THR A 228 2.52 2.96 3.77
N VAL A 229 2.23 3.41 5.01
CA VAL A 229 0.86 3.71 5.45
C VAL A 229 0.27 4.86 4.64
N LEU A 230 1.02 5.96 4.46
CA LEU A 230 0.59 7.10 3.66
C LEU A 230 0.34 6.71 2.19
N GLY A 231 1.21 5.88 1.59
CA GLY A 231 1.01 5.38 0.25
C GLY A 231 -0.25 4.54 0.11
N ARG A 232 -0.52 3.67 1.08
CA ARG A 232 -1.78 2.88 1.11
C ARG A 232 -3.03 3.75 1.21
N VAL A 233 -2.98 4.78 2.05
CA VAL A 233 -4.08 5.74 2.16
C VAL A 233 -4.31 6.44 0.83
N ASN A 234 -3.24 6.90 0.18
CA ASN A 234 -3.33 7.55 -1.13
C ASN A 234 -3.90 6.60 -2.21
N ASP A 235 -3.43 5.35 -2.26
CA ASP A 235 -3.94 4.34 -3.21
C ASP A 235 -5.42 4.00 -2.94
N ALA A 236 -5.85 4.02 -1.68
CA ALA A 236 -7.25 3.78 -1.30
C ALA A 236 -8.16 4.98 -1.57
N THR A 237 -7.65 6.21 -1.51
CA THR A 237 -8.43 7.44 -1.76
C THR A 237 -8.68 7.70 -3.23
N HIS A 238 -7.78 7.30 -4.12
CA HIS A 238 -7.93 7.52 -5.56
C HIS A 238 -9.20 6.88 -6.15
N PRO A 239 -9.51 5.59 -5.91
CA PRO A 239 -10.77 4.99 -6.36
C PRO A 239 -12.00 5.64 -5.74
N LEU A 240 -11.92 6.10 -4.47
CA LEU A 240 -13.01 6.81 -3.81
C LEU A 240 -13.30 8.16 -4.47
N GLN A 241 -12.27 8.88 -4.90
CA GLN A 241 -12.43 10.14 -5.62
C GLN A 241 -13.09 9.93 -6.98
N THR A 242 -12.69 8.90 -7.73
CA THR A 242 -13.35 8.52 -9.00
C THR A 242 -14.82 8.16 -8.73
N LEU A 243 -15.10 7.31 -7.75
CA LEU A 243 -16.46 6.92 -7.39
C LEU A 243 -17.31 8.13 -6.98
N ALA A 244 -16.75 9.09 -6.25
CA ALA A 244 -17.45 10.32 -5.87
C ALA A 244 -17.82 11.18 -7.10
N THR A 245 -16.92 11.26 -8.09
CA THR A 245 -17.19 11.96 -9.36
C THR A 245 -18.29 11.24 -10.16
N ASP A 246 -18.18 9.91 -10.30
CA ASP A 246 -19.18 9.10 -11.01
C ASP A 246 -20.57 9.20 -10.34
N LEU A 247 -20.61 9.23 -9.01
CA LEU A 247 -21.84 9.44 -8.24
C LEU A 247 -22.43 10.83 -8.46
N GLN A 248 -21.60 11.87 -8.53
CA GLN A 248 -22.02 13.24 -8.82
C GLN A 248 -22.64 13.34 -10.21
N ASP A 249 -21.99 12.74 -11.22
CA ASP A 249 -22.48 12.72 -12.61
C ASP A 249 -23.80 11.94 -12.71
N SER A 250 -23.88 10.78 -12.07
CA SER A 250 -25.11 9.97 -12.02
C SER A 250 -26.25 10.70 -11.32
N SER A 251 -25.97 11.42 -10.22
CA SER A 251 -26.97 12.25 -9.52
C SER A 251 -27.46 13.41 -10.37
N HIS A 252 -26.56 14.05 -11.12
CA HIS A 252 -26.93 15.13 -12.05
C HIS A 252 -27.81 14.60 -13.18
N GLN A 253 -27.48 13.45 -13.76
CA GLN A 253 -28.32 12.83 -14.79
C GLN A 253 -29.71 12.46 -14.25
N ALA A 254 -29.79 11.86 -13.07
CA ALA A 254 -31.06 11.55 -12.41
C ALA A 254 -31.93 12.80 -12.18
N PHE A 255 -31.29 13.92 -11.83
CA PHE A 255 -32.00 15.20 -11.67
C PHE A 255 -32.61 15.69 -13.04
N LEU A 256 -31.89 15.56 -14.14
CA LEU A 256 -32.39 15.91 -15.47
C LEU A 256 -33.55 15.00 -15.87
N ASP A 257 -33.43 13.70 -15.62
CA ASP A 257 -34.48 12.71 -15.94
C ASP A 257 -35.76 12.97 -15.14
N ILE A 258 -35.62 13.35 -13.84
CA ILE A 258 -36.79 13.75 -12.99
C ILE A 258 -37.49 14.98 -13.53
N ASN A 259 -36.76 16.00 -14.00
CA ASN A 259 -37.35 17.19 -14.59
C ASN A 259 -38.12 16.87 -15.91
N GLU A 260 -37.56 15.99 -16.73
CA GLU A 260 -38.24 15.52 -17.94
C GLU A 260 -39.51 14.73 -17.59
N GLN A 261 -39.44 13.85 -16.59
CA GLN A 261 -40.57 13.07 -16.09
C GLN A 261 -41.70 13.98 -15.52
N ASP A 262 -41.31 15.06 -14.83
CA ASP A 262 -42.30 16.05 -14.33
C ASP A 262 -43.03 16.73 -15.48
N ALA A 263 -42.30 17.16 -16.52
CA ALA A 263 -42.90 17.73 -17.74
C ALA A 263 -43.85 16.74 -18.45
N GLN A 264 -43.46 15.46 -18.57
CA GLN A 264 -44.30 14.41 -19.13
C GLN A 264 -45.55 14.17 -18.28
N THR A 265 -45.40 14.20 -16.93
CA THR A 265 -46.51 14.03 -15.99
C THR A 265 -47.54 15.19 -16.13
N GLN A 266 -47.06 16.42 -16.28
CA GLN A 266 -47.92 17.60 -16.56
C GLN A 266 -48.67 17.48 -17.88
N GLN A 267 -48.01 17.03 -18.95
CA GLN A 267 -48.66 16.76 -20.21
C GLN A 267 -49.74 15.67 -20.12
N MET A 268 -49.44 14.61 -19.38
CA MET A 268 -50.40 13.52 -19.13
C MET A 268 -51.59 13.97 -18.33
N ALA A 269 -51.39 14.83 -17.29
CA ALA A 269 -52.49 15.45 -16.55
C ALA A 269 -53.39 16.32 -17.44
N ALA A 270 -52.82 17.13 -18.33
CA ALA A 270 -53.56 17.92 -19.30
C ALA A 270 -54.38 17.04 -20.28
N ALA A 271 -53.75 15.97 -20.82
CA ALA A 271 -54.44 15.02 -21.68
C ALA A 271 -55.60 14.29 -20.97
N MET A 272 -55.39 13.90 -19.71
CA MET A 272 -56.44 13.29 -18.87
C MET A 272 -57.62 14.26 -18.64
N THR A 273 -57.34 15.54 -18.41
CA THR A 273 -58.36 16.58 -18.25
C THR A 273 -59.17 16.73 -19.56
N GLN A 274 -58.48 16.74 -20.70
CA GLN A 274 -59.15 16.80 -22.02
C GLN A 274 -59.99 15.54 -22.30
N MET A 275 -59.48 14.35 -21.99
CA MET A 275 -60.26 13.11 -22.10
C MET A 275 -61.50 13.11 -21.20
N ALA A 276 -61.40 13.61 -19.98
CA ALA A 276 -62.54 13.73 -19.06
C ALA A 276 -63.62 14.69 -19.67
N SER A 277 -63.18 15.82 -20.24
CA SER A 277 -64.08 16.76 -20.95
C SER A 277 -64.78 16.10 -22.14
N THR A 278 -64.00 15.38 -22.99
CA THR A 278 -64.54 14.67 -24.14
C THR A 278 -65.52 13.54 -23.73
N ALA A 279 -65.20 12.81 -22.66
CA ALA A 279 -66.10 11.78 -22.14
C ALA A 279 -67.45 12.39 -21.66
N HIS A 280 -67.36 13.58 -21.03
CA HIS A 280 -68.55 14.29 -20.57
C HIS A 280 -69.41 14.77 -21.75
N GLU A 281 -68.78 15.25 -22.81
CA GLU A 281 -69.45 15.63 -24.05
C GLU A 281 -70.11 14.42 -24.78
N ILE A 282 -69.40 13.28 -24.84
CA ILE A 282 -69.97 12.03 -25.36
C ILE A 282 -71.17 11.58 -24.55
N ALA A 283 -71.12 11.62 -23.21
CA ALA A 283 -72.22 11.26 -22.36
C ALA A 283 -73.44 12.15 -22.58
N ARG A 284 -73.22 13.46 -22.76
CA ARG A 284 -74.28 14.43 -23.11
C ARG A 284 -74.88 14.13 -24.44
N ASN A 285 -74.07 13.89 -25.48
CA ASN A 285 -74.56 13.55 -26.82
C ASN A 285 -75.37 12.24 -26.82
N ILE A 286 -74.98 11.24 -26.04
CA ILE A 286 -75.79 10.01 -25.84
C ILE A 286 -77.14 10.31 -25.18
N GLN A 287 -77.16 11.18 -24.14
CA GLN A 287 -78.45 11.62 -23.56
C GLN A 287 -79.38 12.34 -24.54
N ASP A 288 -78.78 13.28 -25.27
CA ASP A 288 -79.55 14.02 -26.29
C ASP A 288 -80.09 13.11 -27.40
N THR A 289 -79.28 12.17 -27.91
CA THR A 289 -79.64 11.14 -28.88
C THR A 289 -80.75 10.22 -28.32
N ASN A 290 -80.66 9.78 -27.09
CA ASN A 290 -81.69 8.95 -26.47
C ASN A 290 -83.02 9.72 -26.29
N SER A 291 -82.97 10.99 -25.98
CA SER A 291 -84.12 11.89 -25.89
C SER A 291 -84.81 12.01 -27.30
N GLN A 292 -84.05 12.26 -28.36
CA GLN A 292 -84.50 12.31 -29.74
C GLN A 292 -85.11 11.00 -30.22
N VAL A 293 -84.50 9.88 -29.90
CA VAL A 293 -85.05 8.53 -30.20
C VAL A 293 -86.39 8.30 -29.51
N THR A 294 -86.50 8.72 -28.26
CA THR A 294 -87.74 8.59 -27.45
C THR A 294 -88.84 9.45 -28.07
N GLU A 295 -88.55 10.69 -28.46
CA GLU A 295 -89.47 11.58 -29.12
C GLU A 295 -89.92 11.06 -30.48
N ALA A 296 -88.97 10.57 -31.32
CA ALA A 296 -89.30 9.91 -32.58
C ALA A 296 -90.23 8.69 -32.44
N ARG A 297 -89.98 7.87 -31.41
CA ARG A 297 -90.82 6.72 -31.07
C ARG A 297 -92.25 7.15 -30.71
N SER A 298 -92.35 8.20 -29.87
CA SER A 298 -93.69 8.80 -29.52
C SER A 298 -94.42 9.28 -30.74
N SER A 299 -93.71 10.02 -31.65
CA SER A 299 -94.30 10.53 -32.89
C SER A 299 -94.75 9.43 -33.83
N CYS A 300 -93.95 8.33 -33.97
CA CYS A 300 -94.35 7.16 -34.72
C CYS A 300 -95.60 6.47 -34.13
N GLN A 301 -95.67 6.34 -32.81
CA GLN A 301 -96.85 5.79 -32.13
C GLN A 301 -98.12 6.65 -32.38
N HIS A 302 -97.98 7.95 -32.29
CA HIS A 302 -99.09 8.85 -32.56
C HIS A 302 -99.56 8.75 -34.06
N THR A 303 -98.61 8.65 -35.00
CA THR A 303 -98.92 8.45 -36.40
C THR A 303 -99.68 7.14 -36.69
N VAL A 304 -99.20 6.03 -36.02
CA VAL A 304 -99.90 4.73 -36.11
C VAL A 304 -101.33 4.80 -35.56
N GLN A 305 -101.56 5.51 -34.43
CA GLN A 305 -102.87 5.70 -33.85
C GLN A 305 -103.77 6.53 -34.73
N GLN A 306 -103.25 7.56 -35.44
CA GLN A 306 -103.99 8.36 -36.38
C GLN A 306 -104.41 7.55 -37.63
N LEU A 307 -103.52 6.66 -38.17
CA LEU A 307 -103.80 5.76 -39.23
C LEU A 307 -104.98 4.78 -38.90
N ASP A 308 -104.88 4.18 -37.73
CA ASP A 308 -105.96 3.27 -37.19
C ASP A 308 -107.33 4.01 -37.08
N GLN A 309 -107.31 5.28 -36.75
CA GLN A 309 -108.57 6.10 -36.68
C GLN A 309 -109.14 6.51 -38.06
N THR A 310 -108.33 6.45 -39.13
CA THR A 310 -108.77 6.78 -40.47
C THR A 310 -109.28 5.54 -41.25
N GLU A 311 -109.01 4.33 -40.80
CA GLU A 311 -109.51 3.05 -41.35
C GLU A 311 -110.88 2.62 -40.81
N GLN A 312 -111.40 3.34 -39.79
CA GLN A 312 -112.75 3.15 -39.24
C GLN A 312 -113.72 4.15 -39.92
#